data_dd076b99bfab5697d83d557db235bdf1
#
_entry.id   dd076b99bfab5697d83d557db235bdf1
#
_cell.length_a   1.000
_cell.length_b   1.000
_cell.length_c   1.000
_cell.angle_alpha   90.00
_cell.angle_beta   90.00
_cell.angle_gamma   90.00
#
_symmetry.space_group_name_H-M   'P 1'
#
loop_
_entity.id
_entity.type
_entity.pdbx_description
1 polymer ?
#
loop_
_entity_poly.entity_id
_entity_poly.type
_entity_poly.pdbx_seq_one_letter_code
_entity_poly.pdbx_strand_id
1 'polypeptide(L)' 'HEGDDELYIILDGHGTARIDGEEVPVERGDALLTRSGHSHALVNSYDGDMRLLVVCANR' A
#
# COMPACT_ATOMS: atom_id res chain seq x y z
N HIS A 1 3.90 -7.95 -10.21
CA HIS A 1 3.46 -8.83 -11.28
C HIS A 1 2.81 -8.00 -12.39
N GLU A 2 3.34 -8.09 -13.59
CA GLU A 2 2.86 -7.28 -14.70
C GLU A 2 1.42 -7.62 -15.05
N GLY A 3 0.63 -6.60 -15.35
CA GLY A 3 -0.76 -6.75 -15.71
C GLY A 3 -1.73 -6.71 -14.55
N ASP A 4 -1.22 -6.65 -13.33
CA ASP A 4 -2.06 -6.64 -12.14
C ASP A 4 -2.04 -5.27 -11.48
N ASP A 5 -3.20 -4.83 -11.04
CA ASP A 5 -3.32 -3.68 -10.16
C ASP A 5 -3.59 -4.19 -8.74
N GLU A 6 -3.14 -3.44 -7.75
CA GLU A 6 -3.34 -3.81 -6.35
C GLU A 6 -3.96 -2.65 -5.59
N LEU A 7 -4.93 -2.95 -4.75
CA LEU A 7 -5.53 -1.98 -3.86
C LEU A 7 -5.22 -2.38 -2.43
N TYR A 8 -4.58 -1.48 -1.70
CA TYR A 8 -4.27 -1.66 -0.28
C TYR A 8 -5.22 -0.82 0.54
N ILE A 9 -5.85 -1.41 1.53
CA ILE A 9 -6.73 -0.69 2.46
C ILE A 9 -6.15 -0.87 3.84
N ILE A 10 -5.79 0.24 4.48
CA ILE A 10 -5.20 0.20 5.82
C ILE A 10 -6.33 0.01 6.84
N LEU A 11 -6.31 -1.13 7.51
CA LEU A 11 -7.35 -1.47 8.49
C LEU A 11 -7.00 -0.98 9.89
N ASP A 12 -5.71 -0.93 10.22
CA ASP A 12 -5.26 -0.53 11.54
C ASP A 12 -3.78 -0.14 11.47
N GLY A 13 -3.37 0.77 12.35
CA GLY A 13 -1.99 1.21 12.41
C GLY A 13 -1.69 2.32 11.42
N HIS A 14 -0.41 2.57 11.20
CA HIS A 14 0.03 3.57 10.23
C HIS A 14 1.45 3.22 9.77
N GLY A 15 1.84 3.80 8.67
CA GLY A 15 3.16 3.59 8.10
C GLY A 15 3.41 4.54 6.95
N THR A 16 4.29 4.14 6.06
CA THR A 16 4.66 4.95 4.90
C THR A 16 4.56 4.09 3.64
N ALA A 17 3.89 4.62 2.62
CA ALA A 17 3.89 4.00 1.30
C ALA A 17 4.95 4.67 0.44
N ARG A 18 5.74 3.88 -0.26
CA ARG A 18 6.71 4.39 -1.23
C ARG A 18 6.25 3.97 -2.62
N ILE A 19 5.97 4.95 -3.45
CA ILE A 19 5.46 4.72 -4.81
C ILE A 19 6.34 5.51 -5.77
N ASP A 20 7.05 4.80 -6.64
CA ASP A 20 7.95 5.40 -7.64
C ASP A 20 8.93 6.40 -7.00
N GLY A 21 9.44 6.05 -5.81
CA GLY A 21 10.41 6.87 -5.10
C GLY A 21 9.82 7.94 -4.21
N GLU A 22 8.52 8.16 -4.25
CA GLU A 22 7.87 9.13 -3.38
C GLU A 22 7.33 8.45 -2.14
N GLU A 23 7.48 9.11 -0.98
CA GLU A 23 6.99 8.59 0.29
C GLU A 23 5.72 9.33 0.69
N VAL A 24 4.69 8.54 1.03
CA VAL A 24 3.38 9.07 1.41
C VAL A 24 2.97 8.41 2.72
N PRO A 25 2.67 9.19 3.77
CA PRO A 25 2.19 8.58 5.01
C PRO A 25 0.80 7.99 4.81
N VAL A 26 0.57 6.84 5.43
CA VAL A 26 -0.72 6.15 5.38
C VAL A 26 -1.15 5.79 6.77
N GLU A 27 -2.46 5.77 7.00
CA GLU A 27 -3.03 5.42 8.28
C GLU A 27 -4.37 4.72 8.09
N ARG A 28 -4.94 4.26 9.19
CA ARG A 28 -6.22 3.58 9.19
C ARG A 28 -7.26 4.36 8.39
N GLY A 29 -7.96 3.67 7.52
CA GLY A 29 -8.96 4.26 6.65
C GLY A 29 -8.45 4.69 5.29
N ASP A 30 -7.12 4.71 5.10
CA ASP A 30 -6.55 5.07 3.82
C ASP A 30 -6.64 3.91 2.84
N ALA A 31 -6.84 4.24 1.59
CA ALA A 31 -6.79 3.29 0.50
C ALA A 31 -5.74 3.74 -0.51
N LEU A 32 -4.95 2.79 -1.00
CA LEU A 32 -3.84 3.07 -1.89
C LEU A 32 -3.94 2.14 -3.10
N LEU A 33 -4.06 2.72 -4.27
CA LEU A 33 -4.11 1.95 -5.52
C LEU A 33 -2.74 2.00 -6.19
N THR A 34 -2.18 0.83 -6.46
CA THR A 34 -0.95 0.72 -7.23
C THR A 34 -1.24 0.02 -8.54
N ARG A 35 -0.73 0.58 -9.61
CA ARG A 35 -0.95 0.03 -10.94
C ARG A 35 0.23 -0.82 -11.36
N SER A 36 -0.01 -1.76 -12.24
CA SER A 36 1.06 -2.61 -12.77
C SER A 36 2.14 -1.75 -13.42
N GLY A 37 3.38 -2.19 -13.29
CA GLY A 37 4.52 -1.47 -13.86
C GLY A 37 5.09 -0.38 -12.96
N HIS A 38 4.45 -0.08 -11.85
CA HIS A 38 4.95 0.92 -10.91
C HIS A 38 5.66 0.23 -9.74
N SER A 39 6.74 0.85 -9.31
CA SER A 39 7.47 0.39 -8.13
C SER A 39 6.73 0.86 -6.87
N HIS A 40 6.54 -0.05 -5.93
CA HIS A 40 5.87 0.32 -4.69
C HIS A 40 6.37 -0.53 -3.52
N ALA A 41 6.25 0.02 -2.33
CA ALA A 41 6.57 -0.66 -1.08
C ALA A 41 5.73 -0.05 0.04
N LEU A 42 5.43 -0.85 1.03
CA LEU A 42 4.68 -0.41 2.20
C LEU A 42 5.54 -0.71 3.43
N VAL A 43 5.85 0.32 4.19
CA VAL A 43 6.75 0.21 5.35
C VAL A 43 5.97 0.57 6.61
N ASN A 44 6.03 -0.32 7.59
CA ASN A 44 5.45 -0.04 8.90
C ASN A 44 6.47 0.74 9.73
N SER A 45 6.21 2.02 9.93
CA SER A 45 7.08 2.90 10.73
C SER A 45 6.56 3.09 12.14
N TYR A 46 5.68 2.23 12.57
CA TYR A 46 5.00 2.27 13.85
C TYR A 46 5.43 1.08 14.69
N ASP A 47 5.52 1.22 16.01
CA ASP A 47 5.94 0.14 16.91
C ASP A 47 4.92 -0.98 17.03
N GLY A 48 3.68 -0.72 16.71
CA GLY A 48 2.62 -1.74 16.71
C GLY A 48 2.50 -2.41 15.35
N ASP A 49 1.50 -3.27 15.23
CA ASP A 49 1.21 -3.93 13.98
C ASP A 49 0.42 -3.02 13.06
N MET A 50 0.72 -3.09 11.77
CA MET A 50 -0.09 -2.46 10.74
C MET A 50 -0.84 -3.56 10.01
N ARG A 51 -2.16 -3.47 10.00
CA ARG A 51 -3.02 -4.45 9.35
C ARG A 51 -3.62 -3.85 8.09
N LEU A 52 -3.61 -4.62 7.03
CA LEU A 52 -4.12 -4.13 5.75
C LEU A 52 -4.81 -5.25 5.00
N LEU A 53 -5.70 -4.84 4.11
CA LEU A 53 -6.37 -5.71 3.16
C LEU A 53 -5.78 -5.41 1.77
N VAL A 54 -5.41 -6.46 1.05
CA VAL A 54 -4.87 -6.30 -0.31
C VAL A 54 -5.83 -6.97 -1.27
N VAL A 55 -6.27 -6.22 -2.26
CA VAL A 55 -7.11 -6.73 -3.33
C VAL A 55 -6.34 -6.61 -4.64
N CYS A 56 -6.20 -7.72 -5.34
CA CYS A 56 -5.51 -7.76 -6.62
C CYS A 56 -6.53 -7.90 -7.74
N ALA A 57 -6.33 -7.13 -8.79
CA ALA A 57 -7.18 -7.21 -9.97
C ALA A 57 -6.31 -7.51 -11.18
N ASN A 58 -6.63 -8.58 -11.87
CA ASN A 58 -5.95 -8.94 -13.10
C ASN A 58 -6.50 -8.13 -14.26
N ARG A 59 -5.62 -7.78 -15.17
CA ARG A 59 -6.00 -7.10 -16.38
C ARG A 59 -6.14 -8.05 -17.55
#